data_3d453a02033ca2f411eea54e2e7d3966
#
_entry.id   3d453a02033ca2f411eea54e2e7d3966
#
_cell.length_a   1.000
_cell.length_b   1.000
_cell.length_c   1.000
_cell.angle_alpha   90.00
_cell.angle_beta   90.00
_cell.angle_gamma   90.00
#
_symmetry.space_group_name_H-M   'P 1'
#
loop_
_entity.id
_entity.type
_entity.pdbx_description
1 polymer ?
#
loop_
_entity_poly.entity_id
_entity_poly.type
_entity_poly.pdbx_seq_one_letter_code
_entity_poly.pdbx_strand_id
1 'polypeptide(L)'
;EMLKSGKCPFFEPGMDDLLDKHINKTKLISFESNIKDNLDNTDVIFITVGTPTRRLEDEADLSFVWQVAEEIADNIKKYCLVVTKSTVPVGTTREVKKIISNKIDQKLFDVVSNPEFLREGSAINDFIRPDRIVIGTENKKSENIMRELYRPLFLKETPIVATSIETSEIIKYASNSFLATKIAFINEVADLCEVVGADVQQVAYAMGIDKRIGSKFLNAGPGFGGSCFPKDVKAFASTAKNKNIDLSIINAVNKSNQDRIIKISDKIVSNIENKSTICFLGLSFKPNTDDVRDSTSMKIASNLFEKGYNVQCYDPEAMNNAKKENSNLIYFNSAYEACEGASAIIIGTEWNEFRALNFKKISKILKEKIIFDLRNIYIPEDLKDLGFNYYGTGK
;
A
#
# COMPACT_ATOMS: atom_id res chain seq x y z
N GLU A 1 -19.13 4.59 14.65
CA GLU A 1 -19.27 4.15 16.05
C GLU A 1 -17.92 3.70 16.64
N MET A 2 -17.11 2.85 15.97
CA MET A 2 -15.78 2.42 16.45
C MET A 2 -14.88 3.60 16.78
N LEU A 3 -14.71 4.56 15.88
CA LEU A 3 -13.90 5.76 16.12
C LEU A 3 -14.41 6.57 17.31
N LYS A 4 -15.73 6.73 17.49
CA LYS A 4 -16.32 7.42 18.67
C LYS A 4 -15.97 6.70 19.99
N SER A 5 -15.73 5.39 19.95
CA SER A 5 -15.28 4.60 21.10
C SER A 5 -13.75 4.55 21.28
N GLY A 6 -12.99 5.25 20.47
CA GLY A 6 -11.52 5.27 20.53
C GLY A 6 -10.84 4.06 19.89
N LYS A 7 -11.56 3.33 19.02
CA LYS A 7 -11.00 2.17 18.30
C LYS A 7 -10.84 2.46 16.82
N CYS A 8 -9.68 2.14 16.27
CA CYS A 8 -9.43 2.20 14.84
C CYS A 8 -10.14 1.06 14.10
N PRO A 9 -10.81 1.31 12.95
CA PRO A 9 -11.49 0.27 12.18
C PRO A 9 -10.55 -0.59 11.31
N PHE A 10 -9.26 -0.32 11.30
CA PHE A 10 -8.21 -1.05 10.59
C PHE A 10 -6.95 -1.12 11.46
N PHE A 11 -6.06 -2.05 11.14
CA PHE A 11 -4.84 -2.22 11.92
C PHE A 11 -3.78 -1.17 11.54
N GLU A 12 -3.43 -0.30 12.49
CA GLU A 12 -2.29 0.63 12.39
C GLU A 12 -1.63 0.73 13.77
N PRO A 13 -0.36 0.30 13.93
CA PRO A 13 0.32 0.30 15.23
C PRO A 13 0.31 1.65 15.92
N GLY A 14 -0.22 1.71 17.16
CA GLY A 14 -0.28 2.93 17.99
C GLY A 14 -1.46 3.86 17.70
N MET A 15 -2.34 3.54 16.75
CA MET A 15 -3.48 4.40 16.41
C MET A 15 -4.54 4.41 17.55
N ASP A 16 -4.84 3.27 18.15
CA ASP A 16 -5.81 3.19 19.25
C ASP A 16 -5.38 4.03 20.45
N ASP A 17 -4.08 4.04 20.80
CA ASP A 17 -3.54 4.88 21.87
C ASP A 17 -3.70 6.39 21.58
N LEU A 18 -3.49 6.81 20.33
CA LEU A 18 -3.69 8.20 19.91
C LEU A 18 -5.17 8.58 19.92
N LEU A 19 -6.06 7.71 19.45
CA LEU A 19 -7.50 7.93 19.50
C LEU A 19 -7.98 8.05 20.94
N ASP A 20 -7.63 7.13 21.84
CA ASP A 20 -8.00 7.21 23.26
C ASP A 20 -7.51 8.51 23.88
N LYS A 21 -6.24 8.87 23.64
CA LYS A 21 -5.66 10.12 24.16
C LYS A 21 -6.45 11.34 23.70
N HIS A 22 -6.76 11.48 22.43
CA HIS A 22 -7.30 12.72 21.88
C HIS A 22 -8.82 12.80 21.92
N ILE A 23 -9.53 11.70 22.02
CA ILE A 23 -10.97 11.67 22.24
C ILE A 23 -11.29 11.81 23.72
N ASN A 24 -10.69 10.97 24.56
CA ASN A 24 -11.12 10.81 25.96
C ASN A 24 -10.38 11.74 26.92
N LYS A 25 -9.06 11.98 26.71
CA LYS A 25 -8.23 12.75 27.66
C LYS A 25 -8.11 14.22 27.26
N THR A 26 -7.72 14.53 26.03
CA THR A 26 -7.52 15.93 25.59
C THR A 26 -8.76 16.55 24.96
N LYS A 27 -9.71 15.72 24.49
CA LYS A 27 -10.94 16.14 23.81
C LYS A 27 -10.71 17.06 22.60
N LEU A 28 -9.61 16.80 21.86
CA LEU A 28 -9.22 17.57 20.67
C LEU A 28 -9.81 17.01 19.37
N ILE A 29 -10.40 15.80 19.41
CA ILE A 29 -10.98 15.13 18.23
C ILE A 29 -12.43 14.77 18.54
N SER A 30 -13.31 15.06 17.60
CA SER A 30 -14.68 14.55 17.55
C SER A 30 -14.96 13.91 16.19
N PHE A 31 -15.88 12.96 16.16
CA PHE A 31 -16.34 12.26 14.96
C PHE A 31 -17.82 12.51 14.74
N GLU A 32 -18.13 13.12 13.60
CA GLU A 32 -19.49 13.44 13.21
C GLU A 32 -19.85 12.76 11.90
N SER A 33 -21.12 12.41 11.74
CA SER A 33 -21.65 11.81 10.51
C SER A 33 -22.19 12.84 9.51
N ASN A 34 -22.30 14.11 9.94
CA ASN A 34 -22.80 15.19 9.12
C ASN A 34 -21.85 16.39 9.15
N ILE A 35 -21.44 16.85 7.99
CA ILE A 35 -20.53 17.98 7.84
C ILE A 35 -21.22 19.32 8.23
N LYS A 36 -22.55 19.43 8.08
CA LYS A 36 -23.32 20.68 8.20
C LYS A 36 -23.15 21.38 9.54
N ASP A 37 -23.07 20.58 10.62
CA ASP A 37 -23.11 21.12 11.98
C ASP A 37 -21.77 21.73 12.43
N ASN A 38 -20.70 21.53 11.65
CA ASN A 38 -19.33 21.87 12.05
C ASN A 38 -18.64 22.92 11.17
N LEU A 39 -19.19 23.25 9.98
CA LEU A 39 -18.50 24.13 9.02
C LEU A 39 -18.51 25.61 9.41
N ASP A 40 -19.44 26.09 10.23
CA ASP A 40 -19.51 27.51 10.61
C ASP A 40 -18.25 28.06 11.31
N ASN A 41 -17.48 27.16 11.98
CA ASN A 41 -16.24 27.52 12.68
C ASN A 41 -14.99 26.86 12.10
N THR A 42 -15.07 26.23 10.93
CA THR A 42 -13.96 25.51 10.29
C THR A 42 -13.10 26.46 9.46
N ASP A 43 -11.80 26.46 9.67
CA ASP A 43 -10.83 27.25 8.91
C ASP A 43 -10.21 26.47 7.76
N VAL A 44 -10.06 25.14 7.91
CA VAL A 44 -9.47 24.24 6.91
C VAL A 44 -10.26 22.94 6.82
N ILE A 45 -10.61 22.53 5.63
CA ILE A 45 -11.27 21.25 5.35
C ILE A 45 -10.31 20.38 4.55
N PHE A 46 -10.03 19.15 5.04
CA PHE A 46 -9.30 18.14 4.29
C PHE A 46 -10.24 17.12 3.66
N ILE A 47 -10.21 17.00 2.34
CA ILE A 47 -10.87 15.94 1.60
C ILE A 47 -9.94 14.71 1.62
N THR A 48 -10.33 13.66 2.36
CA THR A 48 -9.53 12.43 2.56
C THR A 48 -10.31 11.17 2.18
N VAL A 49 -11.31 11.33 1.30
CA VAL A 49 -12.15 10.21 0.85
C VAL A 49 -11.39 9.24 -0.04
N GLY A 50 -11.85 7.99 -0.08
CA GLY A 50 -11.28 6.96 -0.96
C GLY A 50 -11.48 7.31 -2.45
N THR A 51 -10.49 6.94 -3.26
CA THR A 51 -10.52 7.05 -4.73
C THR A 51 -10.22 5.68 -5.34
N PRO A 52 -11.15 4.70 -5.23
CA PRO A 52 -10.93 3.35 -5.73
C PRO A 52 -10.85 3.35 -7.27
N THR A 53 -10.28 2.30 -7.85
CA THR A 53 -10.33 2.10 -9.30
C THR A 53 -11.74 1.70 -9.73
N ARG A 54 -12.26 2.28 -10.81
CA ARG A 54 -13.54 1.87 -11.41
C ARG A 54 -13.44 0.43 -11.93
N ARG A 55 -14.51 -0.36 -11.76
CA ARG A 55 -14.49 -1.81 -12.06
C ARG A 55 -14.16 -2.17 -13.51
N LEU A 56 -14.48 -1.32 -14.47
CA LEU A 56 -14.33 -1.59 -15.91
C LEU A 56 -13.29 -0.69 -16.58
N GLU A 57 -12.73 0.24 -15.86
CA GLU A 57 -11.78 1.24 -16.38
C GLU A 57 -10.62 1.35 -15.38
N ASP A 58 -9.39 1.50 -15.88
CA ASP A 58 -8.22 1.72 -15.01
C ASP A 58 -8.14 3.17 -14.50
N GLU A 59 -9.31 3.80 -14.29
CA GLU A 59 -9.46 5.19 -13.81
C GLU A 59 -9.87 5.24 -12.34
N ALA A 60 -9.50 6.33 -11.67
CA ALA A 60 -9.95 6.58 -10.30
C ALA A 60 -11.44 6.96 -10.29
N ASP A 61 -12.22 6.39 -9.38
CA ASP A 61 -13.56 6.84 -9.08
C ASP A 61 -13.52 8.07 -8.17
N LEU A 62 -13.91 9.21 -8.71
CA LEU A 62 -13.91 10.50 -8.02
C LEU A 62 -15.30 10.91 -7.50
N SER A 63 -16.29 10.03 -7.59
CA SER A 63 -17.67 10.32 -7.16
C SER A 63 -17.75 10.83 -5.73
N PHE A 64 -17.01 10.23 -4.81
CA PHE A 64 -16.92 10.68 -3.41
C PHE A 64 -16.26 12.06 -3.27
N VAL A 65 -15.28 12.39 -4.11
CA VAL A 65 -14.63 13.72 -4.09
C VAL A 65 -15.64 14.77 -4.55
N TRP A 66 -16.40 14.50 -5.61
CA TRP A 66 -17.41 15.40 -6.13
C TRP A 66 -18.54 15.62 -5.13
N GLN A 67 -19.04 14.55 -4.52
CA GLN A 67 -20.07 14.63 -3.48
C GLN A 67 -19.62 15.53 -2.32
N VAL A 68 -18.41 15.32 -1.81
CA VAL A 68 -17.88 16.16 -0.71
C VAL A 68 -17.70 17.61 -1.15
N ALA A 69 -17.25 17.88 -2.38
CA ALA A 69 -17.14 19.24 -2.90
C ALA A 69 -18.51 19.96 -2.96
N GLU A 70 -19.57 19.25 -3.37
CA GLU A 70 -20.95 19.76 -3.35
C GLU A 70 -21.42 20.04 -1.91
N GLU A 71 -21.21 19.10 -0.98
CA GLU A 71 -21.58 19.28 0.43
C GLU A 71 -20.85 20.45 1.08
N ILE A 72 -19.57 20.66 0.75
CA ILE A 72 -18.78 21.81 1.19
C ILE A 72 -19.40 23.10 0.65
N ALA A 73 -19.71 23.16 -0.65
CA ALA A 73 -20.29 24.34 -1.28
C ALA A 73 -21.65 24.73 -0.68
N ASP A 74 -22.46 23.75 -0.30
CA ASP A 74 -23.80 24.00 0.29
C ASP A 74 -23.73 24.52 1.74
N ASN A 75 -22.60 24.38 2.42
CA ASN A 75 -22.51 24.63 3.86
C ASN A 75 -21.46 25.68 4.31
N ILE A 76 -20.51 26.09 3.44
CA ILE A 76 -19.55 27.14 3.76
C ILE A 76 -20.26 28.53 3.87
N LYS A 77 -20.06 29.25 4.98
CA LYS A 77 -20.57 30.60 5.22
C LYS A 77 -19.49 31.64 5.44
N LYS A 78 -18.27 31.22 5.76
CA LYS A 78 -17.09 32.08 5.95
C LYS A 78 -15.91 31.55 5.16
N TYR A 79 -14.83 32.33 5.07
CA TYR A 79 -13.63 31.88 4.40
C TYR A 79 -13.10 30.57 5.00
N CYS A 80 -12.85 29.59 4.12
CA CYS A 80 -12.30 28.30 4.49
C CYS A 80 -11.32 27.80 3.40
N LEU A 81 -10.22 27.18 3.82
CA LEU A 81 -9.29 26.54 2.91
C LEU A 81 -9.71 25.09 2.65
N VAL A 82 -9.98 24.73 1.40
CA VAL A 82 -10.35 23.38 1.01
C VAL A 82 -9.13 22.64 0.46
N VAL A 83 -8.72 21.57 1.12
CA VAL A 83 -7.48 20.84 0.84
C VAL A 83 -7.80 19.45 0.31
N THR A 84 -7.46 19.15 -0.91
CA THR A 84 -7.53 17.80 -1.48
C THR A 84 -6.30 17.02 -1.02
N LYS A 85 -6.48 16.11 -0.05
CA LYS A 85 -5.43 15.22 0.44
C LYS A 85 -5.51 13.83 -0.18
N SER A 86 -6.68 13.39 -0.61
CA SER A 86 -6.88 12.16 -1.38
C SER A 86 -5.96 12.14 -2.60
N THR A 87 -5.45 10.95 -2.96
CA THR A 87 -4.68 10.77 -4.19
C THR A 87 -5.62 10.83 -5.39
N VAL A 88 -5.47 11.84 -6.22
CA VAL A 88 -6.39 12.16 -7.33
C VAL A 88 -5.64 12.43 -8.64
N PRO A 89 -6.24 12.14 -9.81
CA PRO A 89 -5.71 12.52 -11.11
C PRO A 89 -5.51 14.02 -11.28
N VAL A 90 -4.58 14.39 -12.15
CA VAL A 90 -4.26 15.80 -12.46
C VAL A 90 -5.50 16.55 -12.96
N GLY A 91 -5.75 17.70 -12.35
CA GLY A 91 -6.91 18.56 -12.62
C GLY A 91 -8.08 18.36 -11.68
N THR A 92 -8.05 17.36 -10.81
CA THR A 92 -9.16 17.08 -9.88
C THR A 92 -9.38 18.23 -8.89
N THR A 93 -8.32 18.79 -8.29
CA THR A 93 -8.45 19.92 -7.37
C THR A 93 -9.00 21.17 -8.10
N ARG A 94 -8.73 21.35 -9.40
CA ARG A 94 -9.37 22.38 -10.22
C ARG A 94 -10.86 22.17 -10.39
N GLU A 95 -11.27 20.93 -10.60
CA GLU A 95 -12.70 20.63 -10.72
C GLU A 95 -13.43 20.80 -9.38
N VAL A 96 -12.80 20.42 -8.25
CA VAL A 96 -13.28 20.75 -6.89
C VAL A 96 -13.51 22.27 -6.76
N LYS A 97 -12.53 23.09 -7.16
CA LYS A 97 -12.67 24.56 -7.16
C LYS A 97 -13.87 25.02 -7.98
N LYS A 98 -14.03 24.46 -9.17
CA LYS A 98 -15.13 24.80 -10.08
C LYS A 98 -16.48 24.41 -9.51
N ILE A 99 -16.63 23.19 -8.95
CA ILE A 99 -17.87 22.74 -8.30
C ILE A 99 -18.28 23.71 -7.21
N ILE A 100 -17.34 24.08 -6.33
CA ILE A 100 -17.63 25.00 -5.22
C ILE A 100 -17.96 26.40 -5.75
N SER A 101 -17.22 26.92 -6.74
CA SER A 101 -17.45 28.26 -7.34
C SER A 101 -18.79 28.40 -8.03
N ASN A 102 -19.42 27.30 -8.44
CA ASN A 102 -20.75 27.34 -9.06
C ASN A 102 -21.86 27.70 -8.05
N LYS A 103 -21.60 27.58 -6.75
CA LYS A 103 -22.60 27.80 -5.70
C LYS A 103 -22.29 28.97 -4.78
N ILE A 104 -20.99 29.29 -4.57
CA ILE A 104 -20.58 30.32 -3.62
C ILE A 104 -19.52 31.27 -4.21
N ASP A 105 -19.37 32.48 -3.61
CA ASP A 105 -18.36 33.48 -4.00
C ASP A 105 -16.94 32.90 -3.76
N GLN A 106 -16.07 33.03 -4.77
CA GLN A 106 -14.67 32.62 -4.69
C GLN A 106 -13.87 33.31 -3.56
N LYS A 107 -14.38 34.43 -3.02
CA LYS A 107 -13.76 35.10 -1.84
C LYS A 107 -13.91 34.27 -0.56
N LEU A 108 -14.84 33.33 -0.52
CA LEU A 108 -15.11 32.51 0.65
C LEU A 108 -14.25 31.25 0.73
N PHE A 109 -13.46 30.94 -0.28
CA PHE A 109 -12.61 29.76 -0.24
C PHE A 109 -11.41 29.87 -1.17
N ASP A 110 -10.40 29.10 -0.85
CA ASP A 110 -9.31 28.71 -1.76
C ASP A 110 -9.18 27.19 -1.78
N VAL A 111 -8.53 26.64 -2.81
CA VAL A 111 -8.25 25.21 -2.90
C VAL A 111 -6.75 24.94 -2.88
N VAL A 112 -6.38 23.80 -2.30
CA VAL A 112 -4.99 23.31 -2.22
C VAL A 112 -4.97 21.83 -2.54
N SER A 113 -3.97 21.38 -3.30
CA SER A 113 -3.57 19.98 -3.43
C SER A 113 -2.46 19.68 -2.42
N ASN A 114 -2.71 18.73 -1.51
CA ASN A 114 -1.73 18.31 -0.49
C ASN A 114 -1.71 16.79 -0.38
N PRO A 115 -1.11 16.08 -1.35
CA PRO A 115 -1.09 14.62 -1.35
C PRO A 115 -0.36 14.07 -0.12
N GLU A 116 -0.80 12.90 0.33
CA GLU A 116 -0.15 12.15 1.38
C GLU A 116 0.93 11.20 0.82
N PHE A 117 1.94 10.86 1.64
CA PHE A 117 2.99 9.90 1.31
C PHE A 117 3.17 8.88 2.44
N LEU A 118 2.05 8.52 3.07
CA LEU A 118 2.02 7.62 4.22
C LEU A 118 2.12 6.17 3.76
N ARG A 119 2.72 5.34 4.63
CA ARG A 119 2.76 3.89 4.44
C ARG A 119 1.92 3.23 5.51
N GLU A 120 0.94 2.43 5.13
CA GLU A 120 0.17 1.60 6.06
C GLU A 120 1.11 0.83 7.00
N GLY A 121 0.73 0.68 8.27
CA GLY A 121 1.58 0.07 9.29
C GLY A 121 2.75 0.93 9.78
N SER A 122 2.91 2.14 9.24
CA SER A 122 3.91 3.14 9.64
C SER A 122 3.39 4.57 9.46
N ALA A 123 2.09 4.76 9.26
CA ALA A 123 1.48 6.03 8.86
C ALA A 123 1.68 7.12 9.91
N ILE A 124 1.62 6.78 11.19
CA ILE A 124 1.87 7.73 12.29
C ILE A 124 3.28 8.32 12.20
N ASN A 125 4.29 7.46 12.06
CA ASN A 125 5.68 7.91 11.95
C ASN A 125 5.92 8.73 10.68
N ASP A 126 5.35 8.29 9.55
CA ASP A 126 5.49 8.98 8.27
C ASP A 126 4.79 10.36 8.30
N PHE A 127 3.69 10.50 9.07
CA PHE A 127 3.02 11.78 9.25
C PHE A 127 3.78 12.73 10.18
N ILE A 128 4.31 12.21 11.31
CA ILE A 128 5.03 13.04 12.30
C ILE A 128 6.43 13.42 11.79
N ARG A 129 7.05 12.59 10.95
CA ARG A 129 8.41 12.76 10.42
C ARG A 129 8.44 12.57 8.90
N PRO A 130 7.71 13.39 8.15
CA PRO A 130 7.63 13.24 6.71
C PRO A 130 8.97 13.61 6.05
N ASP A 131 9.37 12.88 5.00
CA ASP A 131 10.52 13.23 4.16
C ASP A 131 10.31 14.59 3.45
N ARG A 132 9.08 14.91 3.12
CA ARG A 132 8.65 16.20 2.52
C ARG A 132 7.15 16.40 2.69
N ILE A 133 6.73 17.67 2.62
CA ILE A 133 5.34 18.10 2.50
C ILE A 133 5.18 18.80 1.15
N VAL A 134 4.20 18.38 0.34
CA VAL A 134 3.93 18.99 -0.96
C VAL A 134 2.65 19.82 -0.86
N ILE A 135 2.70 21.08 -1.28
CA ILE A 135 1.60 22.03 -1.27
C ILE A 135 1.43 22.60 -2.66
N GLY A 136 0.38 22.19 -3.35
CA GLY A 136 -0.03 22.75 -4.64
C GLY A 136 -1.08 23.84 -4.45
N THR A 137 -0.74 25.09 -4.75
CA THR A 137 -1.64 26.23 -4.54
C THR A 137 -1.45 27.32 -5.60
N GLU A 138 -2.44 28.22 -5.70
CA GLU A 138 -2.42 29.35 -6.62
C GLU A 138 -1.96 30.67 -5.97
N ASN A 139 -1.97 30.74 -4.63
CA ASN A 139 -1.73 32.01 -3.96
C ASN A 139 -0.94 31.84 -2.64
N LYS A 140 -0.31 32.93 -2.21
CA LYS A 140 0.54 32.94 -1.02
C LYS A 140 -0.24 32.85 0.28
N LYS A 141 -1.50 33.29 0.31
CA LYS A 141 -2.36 33.18 1.49
C LYS A 141 -2.59 31.71 1.85
N SER A 142 -3.00 30.91 0.89
CA SER A 142 -3.22 29.46 1.08
C SER A 142 -1.93 28.72 1.44
N GLU A 143 -0.79 29.08 0.80
CA GLU A 143 0.51 28.52 1.18
C GLU A 143 0.86 28.83 2.64
N ASN A 144 0.65 30.07 3.09
CA ASN A 144 0.96 30.45 4.46
C ASN A 144 0.09 29.73 5.48
N ILE A 145 -1.22 29.55 5.22
CA ILE A 145 -2.11 28.77 6.08
C ILE A 145 -1.61 27.32 6.20
N MET A 146 -1.25 26.70 5.08
CA MET A 146 -0.72 25.32 5.09
C MET A 146 0.61 25.23 5.84
N ARG A 147 1.50 26.21 5.68
CA ARG A 147 2.78 26.26 6.43
C ARG A 147 2.55 26.37 7.93
N GLU A 148 1.63 27.22 8.37
CA GLU A 148 1.27 27.34 9.78
C GLU A 148 0.67 26.04 10.33
N LEU A 149 -0.19 25.37 9.55
CA LEU A 149 -0.79 24.11 9.95
C LEU A 149 0.24 22.99 10.15
N TYR A 150 1.25 22.93 9.28
CA TYR A 150 2.33 21.95 9.36
C TYR A 150 3.51 22.39 10.26
N ARG A 151 3.51 23.62 10.79
CA ARG A 151 4.58 24.15 11.64
C ARG A 151 5.00 23.22 12.79
N PRO A 152 4.10 22.51 13.49
CA PRO A 152 4.49 21.59 14.55
C PRO A 152 5.42 20.46 14.10
N LEU A 153 5.44 20.12 12.80
CA LEU A 153 6.29 19.08 12.22
C LEU A 153 7.69 19.60 11.81
N PHE A 154 7.92 20.93 11.83
CA PHE A 154 9.20 21.53 11.42
C PHE A 154 10.33 21.41 12.43
N LEU A 155 10.10 20.86 13.60
CA LEU A 155 11.14 20.62 14.60
C LEU A 155 12.34 19.81 14.07
N LYS A 156 12.26 19.30 12.81
CA LYS A 156 13.29 18.51 12.12
C LYS A 156 13.58 18.98 10.69
N GLU A 157 13.33 20.27 10.39
CA GLU A 157 13.63 20.85 9.06
C GLU A 157 12.98 20.10 7.87
N THR A 158 11.76 19.61 8.05
CA THR A 158 11.03 18.93 6.97
C THR A 158 10.88 19.86 5.76
N PRO A 159 11.37 19.49 4.56
CA PRO A 159 11.23 20.30 3.37
C PRO A 159 9.77 20.50 2.96
N ILE A 160 9.34 21.74 2.73
CA ILE A 160 8.07 22.04 2.08
C ILE A 160 8.32 22.41 0.63
N VAL A 161 7.70 21.64 -0.26
CA VAL A 161 7.68 21.90 -1.70
C VAL A 161 6.38 22.60 -2.04
N ALA A 162 6.44 23.93 -2.17
CA ALA A 162 5.32 24.73 -2.66
C ALA A 162 5.38 24.82 -4.20
N THR A 163 4.27 24.49 -4.86
CA THR A 163 4.22 24.37 -6.33
C THR A 163 2.79 24.63 -6.86
N SER A 164 2.56 24.45 -8.17
CA SER A 164 1.20 24.48 -8.73
C SER A 164 0.37 23.27 -8.30
N ILE A 165 -0.95 23.39 -8.37
CA ILE A 165 -1.89 22.33 -8.07
C ILE A 165 -1.58 21.08 -8.91
N GLU A 166 -1.43 21.25 -10.21
CA GLU A 166 -1.18 20.17 -11.16
C GLU A 166 0.16 19.47 -10.87
N THR A 167 1.20 20.23 -10.58
CA THR A 167 2.51 19.66 -10.23
C THR A 167 2.42 18.82 -8.95
N SER A 168 1.68 19.31 -7.94
CA SER A 168 1.44 18.59 -6.68
C SER A 168 0.75 17.25 -6.92
N GLU A 169 -0.30 17.23 -7.74
CA GLU A 169 -1.03 16.01 -8.10
C GLU A 169 -0.13 15.01 -8.86
N ILE A 170 0.67 15.48 -9.84
CA ILE A 170 1.64 14.63 -10.58
C ILE A 170 2.70 14.06 -9.66
N ILE A 171 3.25 14.82 -8.71
CA ILE A 171 4.31 14.36 -7.80
C ILE A 171 3.91 13.08 -7.08
N LYS A 172 2.65 12.96 -6.64
CA LYS A 172 2.17 11.75 -5.95
C LYS A 172 2.20 10.52 -6.87
N TYR A 173 1.61 10.63 -8.05
CA TYR A 173 1.56 9.52 -9.01
C TYR A 173 2.95 9.13 -9.52
N ALA A 174 3.76 10.11 -9.87
CA ALA A 174 5.13 9.88 -10.32
C ALA A 174 5.99 9.20 -9.24
N SER A 175 5.87 9.64 -7.98
CA SER A 175 6.58 9.02 -6.85
C SER A 175 6.19 7.56 -6.67
N ASN A 176 4.88 7.26 -6.60
CA ASN A 176 4.41 5.89 -6.40
C ASN A 176 4.75 4.99 -7.59
N SER A 177 4.64 5.50 -8.82
CA SER A 177 5.00 4.76 -10.03
C SER A 177 6.51 4.49 -10.12
N PHE A 178 7.36 5.42 -9.69
CA PHE A 178 8.79 5.19 -9.64
C PHE A 178 9.19 4.14 -8.61
N LEU A 179 8.55 4.14 -7.42
CA LEU A 179 8.77 3.11 -6.42
C LEU A 179 8.32 1.73 -6.92
N ALA A 180 7.18 1.64 -7.60
CA ALA A 180 6.72 0.42 -8.25
C ALA A 180 7.69 -0.06 -9.35
N THR A 181 8.26 0.88 -10.12
CA THR A 181 9.28 0.59 -11.14
C THR A 181 10.52 -0.06 -10.51
N LYS A 182 11.01 0.45 -9.38
CA LYS A 182 12.15 -0.16 -8.67
C LYS A 182 11.87 -1.60 -8.25
N ILE A 183 10.67 -1.89 -7.75
CA ILE A 183 10.26 -3.25 -7.36
C ILE A 183 10.16 -4.16 -8.59
N ALA A 184 9.52 -3.71 -9.67
CA ALA A 184 9.42 -4.49 -10.89
C ALA A 184 10.81 -4.78 -11.49
N PHE A 185 11.67 -3.77 -11.54
CA PHE A 185 13.05 -3.90 -12.04
C PHE A 185 13.84 -4.95 -11.25
N ILE A 186 13.89 -4.86 -9.91
CA ILE A 186 14.66 -5.82 -9.13
C ILE A 186 14.07 -7.23 -9.19
N ASN A 187 12.77 -7.35 -9.40
CA ASN A 187 12.12 -8.64 -9.63
C ASN A 187 12.52 -9.29 -10.95
N GLU A 188 12.66 -8.52 -12.03
CA GLU A 188 13.18 -9.04 -13.31
C GLU A 188 14.67 -9.40 -13.21
N VAL A 189 15.46 -8.63 -12.46
CA VAL A 189 16.85 -8.98 -12.13
C VAL A 189 16.91 -10.28 -11.33
N ALA A 190 15.98 -10.50 -10.40
CA ALA A 190 15.89 -11.75 -9.65
C ALA A 190 15.63 -12.95 -10.56
N ASP A 191 14.73 -12.83 -11.53
CA ASP A 191 14.44 -13.90 -12.51
C ASP A 191 15.72 -14.25 -13.32
N LEU A 192 16.51 -13.24 -13.70
CA LEU A 192 17.80 -13.48 -14.38
C LEU A 192 18.82 -14.14 -13.44
N CYS A 193 18.92 -13.67 -12.17
CA CYS A 193 19.84 -14.24 -11.19
C CYS A 193 19.63 -15.75 -11.00
N GLU A 194 18.36 -16.20 -10.93
CA GLU A 194 18.01 -17.62 -10.80
C GLU A 194 18.56 -18.46 -11.96
N VAL A 195 18.55 -17.93 -13.19
CA VAL A 195 18.99 -18.66 -14.38
C VAL A 195 20.52 -18.72 -14.48
N VAL A 196 21.20 -17.64 -14.06
CA VAL A 196 22.66 -17.54 -14.21
C VAL A 196 23.43 -17.92 -12.94
N GLY A 197 22.74 -18.28 -11.86
CA GLY A 197 23.38 -18.66 -10.58
C GLY A 197 23.94 -17.47 -9.80
N ALA A 198 23.34 -16.27 -9.94
CA ALA A 198 23.69 -15.08 -9.17
C ALA A 198 22.76 -14.91 -7.95
N ASP A 199 23.10 -14.01 -7.02
CA ASP A 199 22.27 -13.67 -5.85
C ASP A 199 21.73 -12.25 -5.98
N VAL A 200 20.42 -12.12 -6.13
CA VAL A 200 19.75 -10.81 -6.26
C VAL A 200 19.92 -9.93 -5.03
N GLN A 201 20.07 -10.48 -3.82
CA GLN A 201 20.28 -9.69 -2.61
C GLN A 201 21.64 -8.98 -2.65
N GLN A 202 22.67 -9.65 -3.16
CA GLN A 202 24.00 -9.04 -3.37
C GLN A 202 23.97 -7.99 -4.47
N VAL A 203 23.26 -8.26 -5.57
CA VAL A 203 23.03 -7.27 -6.65
C VAL A 203 22.32 -6.04 -6.10
N ALA A 204 21.21 -6.22 -5.40
CA ALA A 204 20.44 -5.14 -4.80
C ALA A 204 21.24 -4.32 -3.78
N TYR A 205 22.05 -4.99 -2.96
CA TYR A 205 22.94 -4.35 -2.00
C TYR A 205 23.98 -3.48 -2.72
N ALA A 206 24.70 -4.06 -3.68
CA ALA A 206 25.76 -3.34 -4.41
C ALA A 206 25.21 -2.13 -5.20
N MET A 207 24.05 -2.30 -5.86
CA MET A 207 23.35 -1.19 -6.52
C MET A 207 22.91 -0.12 -5.53
N GLY A 208 22.38 -0.54 -4.37
CA GLY A 208 21.81 0.34 -3.36
C GLY A 208 22.83 1.22 -2.65
N ILE A 209 24.12 0.86 -2.62
CA ILE A 209 25.23 1.67 -2.08
C ILE A 209 25.47 2.92 -2.95
N ASP A 210 25.20 2.86 -4.26
CA ASP A 210 25.26 4.04 -5.11
C ASP A 210 24.14 5.02 -4.71
N LYS A 211 24.56 6.20 -4.19
CA LYS A 211 23.62 7.24 -3.71
C LYS A 211 22.65 7.76 -4.79
N ARG A 212 22.99 7.61 -6.07
CA ARG A 212 22.11 7.96 -7.20
C ARG A 212 20.94 7.01 -7.33
N ILE A 213 21.09 5.75 -6.88
CA ILE A 213 20.08 4.69 -6.92
C ILE A 213 19.36 4.59 -5.58
N GLY A 214 20.13 4.45 -4.47
CA GLY A 214 19.65 4.28 -3.11
C GLY A 214 19.05 2.88 -2.86
N SER A 215 19.18 2.39 -1.63
CA SER A 215 18.85 1.01 -1.24
C SER A 215 17.35 0.72 -1.10
N LYS A 216 16.50 1.73 -0.98
CA LYS A 216 15.06 1.54 -0.75
C LYS A 216 14.37 0.99 -1.99
N PHE A 217 13.39 0.08 -1.79
CA PHE A 217 12.57 -0.54 -2.84
C PHE A 217 13.35 -1.43 -3.84
N LEU A 218 14.49 -2.00 -3.41
CA LEU A 218 15.26 -2.99 -4.18
C LEU A 218 15.16 -4.41 -3.56
N ASN A 219 14.10 -4.72 -2.83
CA ASN A 219 13.88 -6.07 -2.30
C ASN A 219 13.05 -6.86 -3.29
N ALA A 220 13.65 -7.89 -3.90
CA ALA A 220 12.93 -8.82 -4.75
C ALA A 220 11.93 -9.64 -3.93
N GLY A 221 10.77 -9.93 -4.52
CA GLY A 221 9.68 -10.64 -3.86
C GLY A 221 8.53 -10.98 -4.81
N PRO A 222 7.33 -11.25 -4.30
CA PRO A 222 6.19 -11.66 -5.12
C PRO A 222 5.58 -10.54 -5.98
N GLY A 223 6.06 -9.30 -5.84
CA GLY A 223 5.56 -8.12 -6.55
C GLY A 223 5.06 -7.04 -5.59
N PHE A 224 4.57 -5.94 -6.15
CA PHE A 224 3.92 -4.89 -5.37
C PHE A 224 2.40 -5.08 -5.33
N GLY A 225 1.80 -4.76 -4.19
CA GLY A 225 0.37 -4.85 -3.91
C GLY A 225 -0.08 -3.70 -3.01
N GLY A 226 -1.20 -3.91 -2.33
CA GLY A 226 -1.82 -2.94 -1.43
C GLY A 226 -2.70 -1.94 -2.15
N SER A 227 -3.34 -1.08 -1.37
CA SER A 227 -4.33 -0.11 -1.84
C SER A 227 -3.78 1.04 -2.69
N CYS A 228 -2.44 1.24 -2.71
CA CYS A 228 -1.84 2.42 -3.31
C CYS A 228 -1.16 2.12 -4.66
N PHE A 229 -0.11 1.30 -4.69
CA PHE A 229 0.72 1.14 -5.90
C PHE A 229 -0.05 0.63 -7.11
N PRO A 230 -0.82 -0.48 -7.02
CA PRO A 230 -1.53 -0.98 -8.20
C PRO A 230 -2.52 0.04 -8.76
N LYS A 231 -3.26 0.70 -7.88
CA LYS A 231 -4.25 1.72 -8.25
C LYS A 231 -3.58 2.95 -8.88
N ASP A 232 -2.53 3.48 -8.26
CA ASP A 232 -1.89 4.74 -8.68
C ASP A 232 -1.12 4.58 -9.99
N VAL A 233 -0.43 3.44 -10.17
CA VAL A 233 0.28 3.12 -11.43
C VAL A 233 -0.70 3.04 -12.61
N LYS A 234 -1.84 2.36 -12.42
CA LYS A 234 -2.91 2.28 -13.43
C LYS A 234 -3.53 3.64 -13.72
N ALA A 235 -3.92 4.39 -12.68
CA ALA A 235 -4.52 5.70 -12.83
C ALA A 235 -3.57 6.71 -13.50
N PHE A 236 -2.26 6.61 -13.24
CA PHE A 236 -1.26 7.47 -13.90
C PHE A 236 -1.16 7.15 -15.40
N ALA A 237 -1.08 5.88 -15.77
CA ALA A 237 -1.08 5.44 -17.17
C ALA A 237 -2.37 5.86 -17.89
N SER A 238 -3.54 5.67 -17.28
CA SER A 238 -4.84 6.08 -17.83
C SER A 238 -4.94 7.61 -17.99
N THR A 239 -4.51 8.37 -16.99
CA THR A 239 -4.48 9.85 -17.08
C THR A 239 -3.65 10.34 -18.26
N ALA A 240 -2.48 9.75 -18.50
CA ALA A 240 -1.63 10.09 -19.63
C ALA A 240 -2.28 9.70 -20.98
N LYS A 241 -2.86 8.49 -21.04
CA LYS A 241 -3.58 7.99 -22.23
C LYS A 241 -4.72 8.94 -22.64
N ASN A 242 -5.48 9.46 -21.66
CA ASN A 242 -6.55 10.42 -21.89
C ASN A 242 -6.05 11.79 -22.40
N LYS A 243 -4.73 12.02 -22.33
CA LYS A 243 -4.04 13.16 -22.92
C LYS A 243 -3.23 12.80 -24.19
N ASN A 244 -3.49 11.60 -24.76
CA ASN A 244 -2.76 11.07 -25.92
C ASN A 244 -1.24 10.91 -25.69
N ILE A 245 -0.83 10.60 -24.46
CA ILE A 245 0.56 10.33 -24.07
C ILE A 245 0.65 8.86 -23.63
N ASP A 246 1.60 8.11 -24.20
CA ASP A 246 1.92 6.77 -23.74
C ASP A 246 3.04 6.80 -22.70
N LEU A 247 2.76 6.29 -21.50
CA LEU A 247 3.76 6.04 -20.46
C LEU A 247 4.26 4.59 -20.56
N SER A 248 5.02 4.27 -21.60
CA SER A 248 5.47 2.92 -21.94
C SER A 248 6.18 2.20 -20.77
N ILE A 249 7.04 2.90 -20.01
CA ILE A 249 7.71 2.36 -18.81
C ILE A 249 6.66 1.94 -17.77
N ILE A 250 5.67 2.77 -17.49
CA ILE A 250 4.64 2.49 -16.48
C ILE A 250 3.73 1.34 -16.91
N ASN A 251 3.42 1.25 -18.20
CA ASN A 251 2.66 0.13 -18.76
C ASN A 251 3.45 -1.18 -18.64
N ALA A 252 4.77 -1.17 -18.91
CA ALA A 252 5.65 -2.33 -18.74
C ALA A 252 5.72 -2.76 -17.26
N VAL A 253 5.80 -1.83 -16.31
CA VAL A 253 5.81 -2.11 -14.86
C VAL A 253 4.53 -2.80 -14.42
N ASN A 254 3.36 -2.33 -14.86
CA ASN A 254 2.08 -2.98 -14.57
C ASN A 254 2.04 -4.42 -15.10
N LYS A 255 2.45 -4.61 -16.36
CA LYS A 255 2.48 -5.92 -16.99
C LYS A 255 3.44 -6.86 -16.27
N SER A 256 4.66 -6.42 -15.99
CA SER A 256 5.68 -7.21 -15.28
C SER A 256 5.18 -7.69 -13.92
N ASN A 257 4.49 -6.82 -13.16
CA ASN A 257 3.93 -7.18 -11.86
C ASN A 257 2.79 -8.22 -11.96
N GLN A 258 1.96 -8.15 -12.98
CA GLN A 258 0.89 -9.13 -13.23
C GLN A 258 1.46 -10.48 -13.65
N ASP A 259 2.38 -10.47 -14.62
CA ASP A 259 3.02 -11.70 -15.15
C ASP A 259 3.80 -12.44 -14.05
N ARG A 260 4.35 -11.72 -13.06
CA ARG A 260 5.10 -12.31 -11.96
C ARG A 260 4.27 -13.24 -11.08
N ILE A 261 3.01 -12.94 -10.82
CA ILE A 261 2.12 -13.80 -10.03
C ILE A 261 2.00 -15.18 -10.70
N ILE A 262 1.83 -15.20 -12.01
CA ILE A 262 1.72 -16.43 -12.82
C ILE A 262 3.05 -17.19 -12.78
N LYS A 263 4.17 -16.51 -13.05
CA LYS A 263 5.52 -17.11 -13.02
C LYS A 263 5.84 -17.79 -11.69
N ILE A 264 5.53 -17.11 -10.57
CA ILE A 264 5.77 -17.68 -9.24
C ILE A 264 4.87 -18.88 -8.98
N SER A 265 3.58 -18.78 -9.32
CA SER A 265 2.65 -19.92 -9.18
C SER A 265 3.11 -21.12 -9.99
N ASP A 266 3.55 -20.92 -11.23
CA ASP A 266 4.06 -21.99 -12.11
C ASP A 266 5.37 -22.59 -11.57
N LYS A 267 6.28 -21.77 -11.04
CA LYS A 267 7.50 -22.21 -10.36
C LYS A 267 7.17 -23.11 -9.15
N ILE A 268 6.19 -22.75 -8.34
CA ILE A 268 5.75 -23.55 -7.19
C ILE A 268 5.21 -24.89 -7.67
N VAL A 269 4.26 -24.86 -8.59
CA VAL A 269 3.58 -26.05 -9.13
C VAL A 269 4.55 -27.05 -9.78
N SER A 270 5.58 -26.56 -10.47
CA SER A 270 6.58 -27.43 -11.11
C SER A 270 7.55 -28.14 -10.15
N ASN A 271 7.55 -27.75 -8.86
CA ASN A 271 8.46 -28.29 -7.86
C ASN A 271 7.77 -29.03 -6.71
N ILE A 272 6.47 -29.27 -6.80
CA ILE A 272 5.69 -30.00 -5.78
C ILE A 272 4.78 -31.04 -6.43
N GLU A 273 4.38 -32.06 -5.65
CA GLU A 273 3.44 -33.07 -6.10
C GLU A 273 2.08 -32.44 -6.48
N ASN A 274 1.52 -32.89 -7.60
CA ASN A 274 0.24 -32.37 -8.09
C ASN A 274 -0.89 -32.62 -7.07
N LYS A 275 -1.76 -31.61 -6.89
CA LYS A 275 -2.89 -31.65 -5.96
C LYS A 275 -2.50 -31.87 -4.48
N SER A 276 -1.27 -31.57 -4.12
CA SER A 276 -0.82 -31.66 -2.74
C SER A 276 -1.36 -30.51 -1.88
N THR A 277 -1.17 -30.62 -0.57
CA THR A 277 -1.50 -29.54 0.39
C THR A 277 -0.32 -28.59 0.52
N ILE A 278 -0.57 -27.31 0.47
CA ILE A 278 0.41 -26.22 0.55
C ILE A 278 0.10 -25.36 1.77
N CYS A 279 1.09 -25.08 2.60
CA CYS A 279 1.00 -24.07 3.64
C CYS A 279 1.41 -22.71 3.10
N PHE A 280 0.55 -21.70 3.17
CA PHE A 280 0.82 -20.33 2.75
C PHE A 280 0.82 -19.38 3.95
N LEU A 281 1.99 -18.84 4.28
CA LEU A 281 2.20 -17.96 5.42
C LEU A 281 2.37 -16.51 4.97
N GLY A 282 1.44 -15.64 5.40
CA GLY A 282 1.40 -14.22 5.06
C GLY A 282 0.57 -13.95 3.81
N LEU A 283 -0.61 -13.37 4.02
CA LEU A 283 -1.61 -13.03 3.00
C LEU A 283 -1.72 -11.52 2.78
N SER A 284 -1.42 -10.72 3.81
CA SER A 284 -1.30 -9.26 3.69
C SER A 284 -0.25 -8.87 2.67
N PHE A 285 -0.40 -7.72 2.01
CA PHE A 285 0.54 -7.29 0.97
C PHE A 285 1.94 -6.94 1.52
N LYS A 286 2.04 -6.64 2.82
CA LYS A 286 3.27 -6.42 3.59
C LYS A 286 3.02 -6.64 5.09
N PRO A 287 4.05 -6.71 5.96
CA PRO A 287 3.87 -6.83 7.41
C PRO A 287 3.27 -5.55 8.03
N ASN A 288 2.74 -5.71 9.25
CA ASN A 288 2.14 -4.65 10.10
C ASN A 288 0.89 -4.00 9.49
N THR A 289 0.10 -4.74 8.73
CA THR A 289 -1.21 -4.33 8.23
C THR A 289 -2.12 -5.54 8.06
N ASP A 290 -3.43 -5.33 8.14
CA ASP A 290 -4.46 -6.31 7.84
C ASP A 290 -4.98 -6.22 6.39
N ASP A 291 -4.36 -5.34 5.56
CA ASP A 291 -4.79 -5.06 4.19
C ASP A 291 -4.35 -6.16 3.21
N VAL A 292 -5.33 -6.78 2.55
CA VAL A 292 -5.14 -7.79 1.50
C VAL A 292 -5.48 -7.29 0.10
N ARG A 293 -5.89 -6.03 -0.03
CA ARG A 293 -6.27 -5.45 -1.33
C ARG A 293 -5.10 -5.51 -2.30
N ASP A 294 -5.36 -6.06 -3.47
CA ASP A 294 -4.32 -6.29 -4.48
C ASP A 294 -3.05 -6.99 -3.95
N SER A 295 -3.14 -7.72 -2.83
CA SER A 295 -2.03 -8.51 -2.31
C SER A 295 -1.58 -9.55 -3.33
N THR A 296 -0.30 -9.50 -3.72
CA THR A 296 0.30 -10.51 -4.60
C THR A 296 0.32 -11.88 -3.93
N SER A 297 0.49 -11.94 -2.60
CA SER A 297 0.41 -13.17 -1.80
C SER A 297 -0.97 -13.80 -1.89
N MET A 298 -2.05 -13.03 -1.70
CA MET A 298 -3.43 -13.50 -1.88
C MET A 298 -3.68 -14.02 -3.31
N LYS A 299 -3.20 -13.28 -4.32
CA LYS A 299 -3.37 -13.67 -5.73
C LYS A 299 -2.63 -14.98 -6.05
N ILE A 300 -1.41 -15.18 -5.52
CA ILE A 300 -0.67 -16.43 -5.66
C ILE A 300 -1.39 -17.59 -4.95
N ALA A 301 -1.84 -17.40 -3.70
CA ALA A 301 -2.58 -18.40 -2.95
C ALA A 301 -3.88 -18.81 -3.68
N SER A 302 -4.63 -17.84 -4.19
CA SER A 302 -5.85 -18.09 -4.99
C SER A 302 -5.56 -18.81 -6.30
N ASN A 303 -4.49 -18.44 -7.01
CA ASN A 303 -4.08 -19.09 -8.25
C ASN A 303 -3.67 -20.57 -8.02
N LEU A 304 -2.98 -20.86 -6.92
CA LEU A 304 -2.64 -22.23 -6.53
C LEU A 304 -3.90 -23.05 -6.21
N PHE A 305 -4.88 -22.46 -5.53
CA PHE A 305 -6.18 -23.11 -5.31
C PHE A 305 -6.91 -23.40 -6.63
N GLU A 306 -6.97 -22.45 -7.54
CA GLU A 306 -7.58 -22.63 -8.89
C GLU A 306 -6.87 -23.72 -9.71
N LYS A 307 -5.56 -23.92 -9.50
CA LYS A 307 -4.78 -25.01 -10.08
C LYS A 307 -5.01 -26.37 -9.40
N GLY A 308 -5.90 -26.45 -8.38
CA GLY A 308 -6.36 -27.67 -7.74
C GLY A 308 -5.55 -28.10 -6.50
N TYR A 309 -4.75 -27.20 -5.92
CA TYR A 309 -4.04 -27.45 -4.65
C TYR A 309 -4.90 -27.12 -3.44
N ASN A 310 -4.72 -27.84 -2.34
CA ASN A 310 -5.29 -27.48 -1.04
C ASN A 310 -4.39 -26.45 -0.39
N VAL A 311 -4.87 -25.20 -0.22
CA VAL A 311 -4.05 -24.11 0.31
C VAL A 311 -4.48 -23.81 1.75
N GLN A 312 -3.62 -24.17 2.71
CA GLN A 312 -3.72 -23.89 4.13
C GLN A 312 -3.04 -22.57 4.44
N CYS A 313 -3.77 -21.61 5.00
CA CYS A 313 -3.33 -20.24 5.13
C CYS A 313 -3.24 -19.78 6.59
N TYR A 314 -2.25 -18.96 6.87
CA TYR A 314 -2.17 -18.19 8.10
C TYR A 314 -1.54 -16.82 7.86
N ASP A 315 -2.10 -15.80 8.49
CA ASP A 315 -1.55 -14.43 8.58
C ASP A 315 -1.82 -13.87 9.97
N PRO A 316 -0.88 -13.20 10.63
CA PRO A 316 -1.07 -12.68 11.98
C PRO A 316 -2.25 -11.71 12.14
N GLU A 317 -2.52 -10.84 11.15
CA GLU A 317 -3.53 -9.77 11.27
C GLU A 317 -4.62 -9.84 10.19
N ALA A 318 -4.29 -10.34 8.99
CA ALA A 318 -5.15 -10.21 7.82
C ALA A 318 -6.21 -11.33 7.65
N MET A 319 -6.32 -12.29 8.57
CA MET A 319 -7.18 -13.48 8.42
C MET A 319 -8.63 -13.15 8.10
N ASN A 320 -9.22 -12.16 8.77
CA ASN A 320 -10.62 -11.78 8.57
C ASN A 320 -10.85 -11.16 7.18
N ASN A 321 -9.92 -10.34 6.71
CA ASN A 321 -10.00 -9.70 5.40
C ASN A 321 -9.70 -10.72 4.29
N ALA A 322 -8.74 -11.61 4.50
CA ALA A 322 -8.42 -12.70 3.57
C ALA A 322 -9.61 -13.66 3.35
N LYS A 323 -10.34 -14.03 4.44
CA LYS A 323 -11.56 -14.83 4.33
C LYS A 323 -12.67 -14.18 3.53
N LYS A 324 -12.79 -12.85 3.61
CA LYS A 324 -13.76 -12.10 2.80
C LYS A 324 -13.36 -12.06 1.33
N GLU A 325 -12.06 -11.96 1.04
CA GLU A 325 -11.52 -11.90 -0.32
C GLU A 325 -11.62 -13.26 -1.03
N ASN A 326 -11.25 -14.37 -0.35
CA ASN A 326 -11.37 -15.72 -0.89
C ASN A 326 -11.74 -16.72 0.21
N SER A 327 -13.03 -17.10 0.29
CA SER A 327 -13.54 -18.06 1.27
C SER A 327 -13.20 -19.53 0.96
N ASN A 328 -12.61 -19.83 -0.21
CA ASN A 328 -12.29 -21.19 -0.63
C ASN A 328 -10.95 -21.69 -0.06
N LEU A 329 -10.10 -20.80 0.43
CA LEU A 329 -8.86 -21.16 1.09
C LEU A 329 -9.14 -21.70 2.51
N ILE A 330 -8.23 -22.52 3.04
CA ILE A 330 -8.35 -23.12 4.37
C ILE A 330 -7.56 -22.27 5.36
N TYR A 331 -8.20 -21.75 6.38
CA TYR A 331 -7.62 -20.78 7.31
C TYR A 331 -7.40 -21.36 8.70
N PHE A 332 -6.18 -21.23 9.23
CA PHE A 332 -5.77 -21.71 10.55
C PHE A 332 -5.43 -20.56 11.49
N ASN A 333 -5.37 -20.85 12.80
CA ASN A 333 -5.11 -19.84 13.82
C ASN A 333 -3.61 -19.69 14.17
N SER A 334 -2.76 -20.54 13.62
CA SER A 334 -1.31 -20.45 13.81
C SER A 334 -0.55 -20.99 12.60
N ALA A 335 0.69 -20.51 12.42
CA ALA A 335 1.60 -21.00 11.38
C ALA A 335 1.87 -22.49 11.50
N TYR A 336 1.93 -23.03 12.73
CA TYR A 336 2.19 -24.45 12.95
C TYR A 336 1.01 -25.34 12.52
N GLU A 337 -0.21 -24.91 12.84
CA GLU A 337 -1.42 -25.62 12.38
C GLU A 337 -1.52 -25.60 10.84
N ALA A 338 -1.24 -24.45 10.22
CA ALA A 338 -1.25 -24.35 8.77
C ALA A 338 -0.18 -25.21 8.08
N CYS A 339 0.92 -25.52 8.77
CA CYS A 339 1.99 -26.40 8.26
C CYS A 339 1.66 -27.89 8.37
N GLU A 340 0.68 -28.32 9.18
CA GLU A 340 0.43 -29.72 9.45
C GLU A 340 -0.01 -30.48 8.18
N GLY A 341 0.73 -31.50 7.81
CA GLY A 341 0.45 -32.33 6.63
C GLY A 341 0.72 -31.67 5.28
N ALA A 342 1.25 -30.43 5.26
CA ALA A 342 1.57 -29.75 4.02
C ALA A 342 2.84 -30.34 3.35
N SER A 343 2.86 -30.38 2.01
CA SER A 343 4.04 -30.79 1.22
C SER A 343 5.00 -29.63 0.99
N ALA A 344 4.54 -28.38 1.08
CA ALA A 344 5.40 -27.22 0.93
C ALA A 344 4.93 -26.06 1.81
N ILE A 345 5.88 -25.21 2.21
CA ILE A 345 5.62 -23.92 2.84
C ILE A 345 5.94 -22.80 1.86
N ILE A 346 5.06 -21.81 1.79
CA ILE A 346 5.29 -20.59 1.00
C ILE A 346 5.26 -19.40 1.97
N ILE A 347 6.33 -18.58 1.95
CA ILE A 347 6.40 -17.33 2.69
C ILE A 347 6.01 -16.19 1.77
N GLY A 348 4.76 -15.73 1.90
CA GLY A 348 4.20 -14.66 1.06
C GLY A 348 4.46 -13.26 1.61
N THR A 349 4.49 -13.10 2.94
CA THR A 349 4.72 -11.82 3.62
C THR A 349 5.76 -11.97 4.73
N GLU A 350 6.65 -10.99 4.86
CA GLU A 350 7.82 -11.02 5.75
C GLU A 350 7.50 -10.62 7.20
N TRP A 351 6.48 -11.21 7.81
CA TRP A 351 6.16 -10.98 9.20
C TRP A 351 7.29 -11.39 10.15
N ASN A 352 7.52 -10.62 11.22
CA ASN A 352 8.55 -10.96 12.21
C ASN A 352 8.29 -12.30 12.90
N GLU A 353 7.01 -12.67 13.09
CA GLU A 353 6.61 -13.97 13.61
C GLU A 353 7.20 -15.13 12.78
N PHE A 354 7.20 -15.00 11.46
CA PHE A 354 7.71 -16.06 10.59
C PHE A 354 9.22 -16.21 10.69
N ARG A 355 9.96 -15.15 10.98
CA ARG A 355 11.41 -15.22 11.23
C ARG A 355 11.77 -16.06 12.47
N ALA A 356 10.84 -16.14 13.44
CA ALA A 356 11.02 -16.87 14.69
C ALA A 356 10.49 -18.32 14.65
N LEU A 357 10.05 -18.83 13.49
CA LEU A 357 9.51 -20.18 13.37
C LEU A 357 10.57 -21.26 13.69
N ASN A 358 10.15 -22.27 14.46
CA ASN A 358 11.00 -23.39 14.79
C ASN A 358 10.93 -24.48 13.71
N PHE A 359 11.84 -24.43 12.73
CA PHE A 359 11.87 -25.38 11.63
C PHE A 359 12.22 -26.81 12.05
N LYS A 360 12.86 -27.06 13.21
CA LYS A 360 13.02 -28.40 13.76
C LYS A 360 11.67 -29.00 14.18
N LYS A 361 10.74 -28.17 14.67
CA LYS A 361 9.38 -28.60 14.97
C LYS A 361 8.57 -28.77 13.69
N ILE A 362 8.64 -27.81 12.79
CA ILE A 362 7.91 -27.80 11.51
C ILE A 362 8.30 -29.02 10.65
N SER A 363 9.58 -29.38 10.58
CA SER A 363 10.07 -30.53 9.81
C SER A 363 9.49 -31.89 10.24
N LYS A 364 8.87 -31.96 11.43
CA LYS A 364 8.22 -33.19 11.94
C LYS A 364 6.74 -33.28 11.59
N ILE A 365 6.10 -32.19 11.24
CA ILE A 365 4.66 -32.09 10.94
C ILE A 365 4.36 -31.94 9.47
N LEU A 366 5.37 -31.56 8.66
CA LEU A 366 5.26 -31.51 7.21
C LEU A 366 5.27 -32.93 6.59
N LYS A 367 4.56 -33.06 5.47
CA LYS A 367 4.67 -34.26 4.62
C LYS A 367 6.01 -34.27 3.86
N GLU A 368 6.39 -33.13 3.32
CA GLU A 368 7.65 -32.94 2.60
C GLU A 368 8.33 -31.64 3.09
N LYS A 369 9.67 -31.60 3.03
CA LYS A 369 10.45 -30.47 3.50
C LYS A 369 10.81 -29.53 2.36
N ILE A 370 9.79 -28.89 1.78
CA ILE A 370 9.94 -27.90 0.70
C ILE A 370 9.54 -26.52 1.20
N ILE A 371 10.35 -25.50 0.91
CA ILE A 371 10.03 -24.11 1.25
C ILE A 371 10.31 -23.17 0.07
N PHE A 372 9.31 -22.34 -0.25
CA PHE A 372 9.42 -21.21 -1.17
C PHE A 372 9.43 -19.93 -0.35
N ASP A 373 10.62 -19.35 -0.17
CA ASP A 373 10.79 -18.09 0.53
C ASP A 373 10.72 -16.92 -0.48
N LEU A 374 9.51 -16.44 -0.72
CA LEU A 374 9.29 -15.34 -1.66
C LEU A 374 9.79 -13.98 -1.15
N ARG A 375 10.25 -13.91 0.10
CA ARG A 375 10.72 -12.69 0.76
C ARG A 375 12.18 -12.74 1.17
N ASN A 376 12.86 -13.89 0.95
CA ASN A 376 14.24 -14.10 1.32
C ASN A 376 14.55 -13.76 2.80
N ILE A 377 13.64 -14.21 3.70
CA ILE A 377 13.77 -13.92 5.14
C ILE A 377 14.64 -14.92 5.90
N TYR A 378 14.98 -16.03 5.28
CA TYR A 378 15.80 -17.08 5.88
C TYR A 378 17.17 -17.21 5.23
N ILE A 379 18.09 -17.77 6.01
CA ILE A 379 19.41 -18.19 5.53
C ILE A 379 19.25 -19.58 4.91
N PRO A 380 19.53 -19.77 3.61
CA PRO A 380 19.31 -21.05 2.93
C PRO A 380 20.03 -22.24 3.56
N GLU A 381 21.27 -22.01 4.06
CA GLU A 381 22.13 -23.02 4.65
C GLU A 381 21.48 -23.61 5.92
N ASP A 382 20.93 -22.78 6.79
CA ASP A 382 20.28 -23.23 8.03
C ASP A 382 19.09 -24.17 7.77
N LEU A 383 18.35 -23.95 6.68
CA LEU A 383 17.23 -24.79 6.29
C LEU A 383 17.66 -26.04 5.56
N LYS A 384 18.69 -25.96 4.72
CA LYS A 384 19.29 -27.15 4.05
C LYS A 384 19.86 -28.13 5.05
N ASP A 385 20.50 -27.66 6.13
CA ASP A 385 21.01 -28.48 7.24
C ASP A 385 19.90 -29.26 7.97
N LEU A 386 18.66 -28.75 7.94
CA LEU A 386 17.48 -29.45 8.44
C LEU A 386 16.81 -30.35 7.39
N GLY A 387 17.38 -30.44 6.20
CA GLY A 387 16.93 -31.25 5.10
C GLY A 387 15.80 -30.62 4.25
N PHE A 388 15.65 -29.29 4.28
CA PHE A 388 14.70 -28.60 3.43
C PHE A 388 15.24 -28.36 2.01
N ASN A 389 14.39 -28.58 1.01
CA ASN A 389 14.61 -28.05 -0.33
C ASN A 389 14.15 -26.58 -0.32
N TYR A 390 15.13 -25.67 -0.33
CA TYR A 390 14.90 -24.24 -0.24
C TYR A 390 14.90 -23.57 -1.61
N TYR A 391 13.83 -22.82 -1.90
CA TYR A 391 13.66 -22.00 -3.10
C TYR A 391 13.49 -20.52 -2.68
N GLY A 392 14.54 -19.74 -2.78
CA GLY A 392 14.50 -18.30 -2.58
C GLY A 392 14.11 -17.56 -3.86
N THR A 393 13.80 -16.29 -3.75
CA THR A 393 13.60 -15.39 -4.90
C THR A 393 14.94 -14.86 -5.37
N GLY A 394 15.32 -15.13 -6.62
CA GLY A 394 16.57 -14.64 -7.24
C GLY A 394 17.84 -15.28 -6.66
N LYS A 395 17.77 -16.57 -6.26
CA LYS A 395 18.87 -17.35 -5.73
C LYS A 395 18.99 -18.71 -6.40
#